data_3c9859f93939dfe807adce8ddf3eb7d2
#
_entry.id   3c9859f93939dfe807adce8ddf3eb7d2
#
_cell.length_a   1.000
_cell.length_b   1.000
_cell.length_c   1.000
_cell.angle_alpha   90.00
_cell.angle_beta   90.00
_cell.angle_gamma   90.00
#
_symmetry.space_group_name_H-M   'P 1'
#
loop_
_entity.id
_entity.type
_entity.pdbx_description
1 polymer ?
#
loop_
_entity_poly.entity_id
_entity_poly.type
_entity_poly.pdbx_seq_one_letter_code
_entity_poly.pdbx_strand_id
1 'polypeptide(L)'
;MSAFNQRIQPLRDLMKAKGLDALVLRRNPNLAWAIAGRAHVPTTIDAACFDLIITQDSATAITNVVEAPRLIAEELPNEVSVKTVKWSEGRDSQLPTGSKVGSDQLGGDRIDLGTEVEMIRASLIDSDVARFKDICGDAAVALGNAMKQVESSDREIDVAGLIAHSLWQADLEVAFLGVAGADRVHKFRHPLPTDAVVGNRVSASICAKRKGLIASVTRIVTFGEVTDSMINEYTSIYKVEAALLDATVVGKPFSDPINAAIAAYPANGFDADEWTKHHQGGPTG
;
A
#
# COMPACT_ATOMS: atom_id res chain seq x y z
N MET A 1 3.93 10.64 -24.18
CA MET A 1 3.45 9.28 -23.79
C MET A 1 2.57 9.45 -22.57
N SER A 2 1.36 8.88 -22.55
CA SER A 2 0.49 8.98 -21.38
C SER A 2 1.12 8.27 -20.16
N ALA A 3 0.67 8.63 -18.94
CA ALA A 3 1.16 7.99 -17.71
C ALA A 3 0.85 6.49 -17.68
N PHE A 4 -0.27 6.05 -18.27
CA PHE A 4 -0.57 4.64 -18.47
C PHE A 4 0.51 3.97 -19.34
N ASN A 5 0.77 4.51 -20.52
CA ASN A 5 1.78 3.94 -21.41
C ASN A 5 3.21 3.96 -20.83
N GLN A 6 3.54 4.95 -20.00
CA GLN A 6 4.82 4.98 -19.28
C GLN A 6 4.95 3.78 -18.30
N ARG A 7 3.88 3.44 -17.57
CA ARG A 7 3.87 2.27 -16.67
C ARG A 7 3.88 0.94 -17.42
N ILE A 8 3.17 0.86 -18.56
CA ILE A 8 3.05 -0.40 -19.32
C ILE A 8 4.28 -0.67 -20.18
N GLN A 9 5.04 0.35 -20.60
CA GLN A 9 6.18 0.15 -21.48
C GLN A 9 7.25 -0.80 -20.91
N PRO A 10 7.68 -0.70 -19.64
CA PRO A 10 8.62 -1.66 -19.06
C PRO A 10 8.10 -3.12 -19.06
N LEU A 11 6.78 -3.32 -18.95
CA LEU A 11 6.17 -4.65 -19.07
C LEU A 11 6.28 -5.19 -20.50
N ARG A 12 6.06 -4.32 -21.50
CA ARG A 12 6.24 -4.68 -22.90
C ARG A 12 7.70 -5.02 -23.22
N ASP A 13 8.64 -4.28 -22.64
CA ASP A 13 10.07 -4.55 -22.77
C ASP A 13 10.45 -5.90 -22.14
N LEU A 14 9.90 -6.21 -20.97
CA LEU A 14 10.03 -7.52 -20.32
C LEU A 14 9.45 -8.63 -21.19
N MET A 15 8.24 -8.45 -21.74
CA MET A 15 7.62 -9.41 -22.66
C MET A 15 8.52 -9.68 -23.87
N LYS A 16 9.07 -8.63 -24.50
CA LYS A 16 9.98 -8.75 -25.62
C LYS A 16 11.25 -9.51 -25.25
N ALA A 17 11.85 -9.20 -24.11
CA ALA A 17 13.05 -9.88 -23.62
C ALA A 17 12.82 -11.38 -23.34
N LYS A 18 11.62 -11.76 -22.91
CA LYS A 18 11.24 -13.15 -22.62
C LYS A 18 10.54 -13.87 -23.78
N GLY A 19 10.34 -13.20 -24.93
CA GLY A 19 9.68 -13.77 -26.10
C GLY A 19 8.19 -14.09 -25.88
N LEU A 20 7.51 -13.27 -25.10
CA LEU A 20 6.10 -13.46 -24.75
C LEU A 20 5.18 -12.72 -25.71
N ASP A 21 4.07 -13.35 -26.07
CA ASP A 21 3.03 -12.78 -26.90
C ASP A 21 2.02 -11.93 -26.07
N ALA A 22 1.82 -12.31 -24.81
CA ALA A 22 0.94 -11.61 -23.89
C ALA A 22 1.43 -11.69 -22.43
N LEU A 23 1.04 -10.69 -21.63
CA LEU A 23 1.15 -10.68 -20.16
C LEU A 23 -0.23 -10.44 -19.58
N VAL A 24 -0.62 -11.27 -18.61
CA VAL A 24 -1.89 -11.15 -17.91
C VAL A 24 -1.63 -10.68 -16.48
N LEU A 25 -2.13 -9.50 -16.14
CA LEU A 25 -2.14 -8.99 -14.76
C LEU A 25 -3.47 -9.34 -14.11
N ARG A 26 -3.42 -9.93 -12.93
CA ARG A 26 -4.58 -10.40 -12.15
C ARG A 26 -4.57 -9.90 -10.71
N ARG A 27 -3.41 -9.61 -10.15
CA ARG A 27 -3.26 -9.15 -8.78
C ARG A 27 -3.69 -7.71 -8.62
N ASN A 28 -4.52 -7.44 -7.62
CA ASN A 28 -5.05 -6.10 -7.34
C ASN A 28 -3.97 -5.00 -7.26
N PRO A 29 -2.83 -5.16 -6.54
CA PRO A 29 -1.80 -4.12 -6.50
C PRO A 29 -1.23 -3.77 -7.89
N ASN A 30 -0.98 -4.78 -8.72
CA ASN A 30 -0.42 -4.59 -10.07
C ASN A 30 -1.41 -3.91 -11.01
N LEU A 31 -2.69 -4.28 -10.91
CA LEU A 31 -3.75 -3.66 -11.69
C LEU A 31 -3.99 -2.20 -11.25
N ALA A 32 -4.09 -1.96 -9.95
CA ALA A 32 -4.27 -0.60 -9.41
C ALA A 32 -3.10 0.33 -9.82
N TRP A 33 -1.85 -0.18 -9.77
CA TRP A 33 -0.68 0.53 -10.27
C TRP A 33 -0.77 0.79 -11.77
N ALA A 34 -1.06 -0.22 -12.59
CA ALA A 34 -1.09 -0.10 -14.04
C ALA A 34 -2.08 0.98 -14.50
N ILE A 35 -3.29 0.99 -13.97
CA ILE A 35 -4.33 1.95 -14.36
C ILE A 35 -4.33 3.25 -13.53
N ALA A 36 -3.58 3.30 -12.42
CA ALA A 36 -3.66 4.36 -11.40
C ALA A 36 -5.09 4.56 -10.88
N GLY A 37 -5.80 3.46 -10.64
CA GLY A 37 -7.22 3.42 -10.30
C GLY A 37 -7.55 2.32 -9.30
N ARG A 38 -8.84 2.15 -9.01
CA ARG A 38 -9.34 1.12 -8.09
C ARG A 38 -9.68 -0.16 -8.85
N ALA A 39 -8.94 -1.22 -8.59
CA ALA A 39 -9.09 -2.52 -9.26
C ALA A 39 -9.91 -3.53 -8.44
N HIS A 40 -10.40 -3.15 -7.27
CA HIS A 40 -11.20 -3.98 -6.37
C HIS A 40 -12.66 -3.49 -6.28
N VAL A 41 -13.54 -4.37 -5.79
CA VAL A 41 -14.89 -4.02 -5.32
C VAL A 41 -14.96 -4.27 -3.82
N PRO A 42 -14.94 -5.51 -3.31
CA PRO A 42 -14.73 -5.73 -1.87
C PRO A 42 -13.24 -5.70 -1.54
N THR A 43 -12.88 -5.01 -0.46
CA THR A 43 -11.50 -4.93 0.02
C THR A 43 -10.95 -6.22 0.64
N THR A 44 -11.82 -7.18 0.89
CA THR A 44 -11.52 -8.45 1.56
C THR A 44 -11.15 -9.59 0.60
N ILE A 45 -11.16 -9.35 -0.71
CA ILE A 45 -10.86 -10.35 -1.74
C ILE A 45 -9.58 -9.91 -2.47
N ASP A 46 -8.59 -10.79 -2.55
CA ASP A 46 -7.33 -10.54 -3.27
C ASP A 46 -7.54 -10.44 -4.79
N ALA A 47 -8.54 -11.13 -5.31
CA ALA A 47 -8.86 -11.10 -6.73
C ALA A 47 -9.43 -9.73 -7.12
N ALA A 48 -8.81 -9.10 -8.10
CA ALA A 48 -9.33 -7.87 -8.69
C ALA A 48 -10.65 -8.11 -9.44
N CYS A 49 -11.41 -7.06 -9.66
CA CYS A 49 -12.69 -7.14 -10.37
C CYS A 49 -12.54 -7.24 -11.90
N PHE A 50 -11.32 -7.17 -12.42
CA PHE A 50 -10.95 -7.42 -13.81
C PHE A 50 -9.58 -8.05 -13.93
N ASP A 51 -9.24 -8.57 -15.12
CA ASP A 51 -7.90 -8.98 -15.52
C ASP A 51 -7.43 -8.07 -16.66
N LEU A 52 -6.16 -7.70 -16.71
CA LEU A 52 -5.60 -6.88 -17.76
C LEU A 52 -4.67 -7.72 -18.65
N ILE A 53 -5.04 -7.88 -19.91
CA ILE A 53 -4.21 -8.52 -20.94
C ILE A 53 -3.41 -7.45 -21.63
N ILE A 54 -2.09 -7.56 -21.62
CA ILE A 54 -1.15 -6.65 -22.25
C ILE A 54 -0.47 -7.38 -23.40
N THR A 55 -0.49 -6.78 -24.57
CA THR A 55 0.30 -7.18 -25.74
C THR A 55 1.27 -6.08 -26.11
N GLN A 56 2.07 -6.28 -27.15
CA GLN A 56 2.96 -5.22 -27.63
C GLN A 56 2.21 -3.95 -28.05
N ASP A 57 1.00 -4.11 -28.59
CA ASP A 57 0.27 -3.01 -29.23
C ASP A 57 -1.02 -2.60 -28.50
N SER A 58 -1.48 -3.40 -27.53
CA SER A 58 -2.77 -3.18 -26.88
C SER A 58 -2.75 -3.47 -25.38
N ALA A 59 -3.80 -2.99 -24.70
CA ALA A 59 -4.16 -3.39 -23.35
C ALA A 59 -5.69 -3.58 -23.31
N THR A 60 -6.13 -4.74 -22.82
CA THR A 60 -7.54 -5.10 -22.76
C THR A 60 -7.93 -5.58 -21.38
N ALA A 61 -8.89 -4.91 -20.75
CA ALA A 61 -9.48 -5.34 -19.48
C ALA A 61 -10.58 -6.38 -19.75
N ILE A 62 -10.48 -7.54 -19.11
CA ILE A 62 -11.53 -8.55 -19.09
C ILE A 62 -12.28 -8.44 -17.78
N THR A 63 -13.55 -8.11 -17.83
CA THR A 63 -14.39 -7.95 -16.63
C THR A 63 -15.80 -8.51 -16.89
N ASN A 64 -16.62 -8.57 -15.85
CA ASN A 64 -18.03 -8.97 -16.02
C ASN A 64 -18.91 -7.75 -16.34
N VAL A 65 -20.13 -8.03 -16.83
CA VAL A 65 -21.11 -7.00 -17.22
C VAL A 65 -21.55 -6.12 -16.06
N VAL A 66 -21.37 -6.54 -14.82
CA VAL A 66 -21.75 -5.76 -13.62
C VAL A 66 -20.74 -4.65 -13.35
N GLU A 67 -19.45 -4.95 -13.46
CA GLU A 67 -18.36 -4.03 -13.12
C GLU A 67 -17.95 -3.12 -14.29
N ALA A 68 -18.19 -3.54 -15.54
CA ALA A 68 -17.76 -2.83 -16.71
C ALA A 68 -18.19 -1.34 -16.76
N PRO A 69 -19.45 -0.97 -16.46
CA PRO A 69 -19.87 0.43 -16.52
C PRO A 69 -19.05 1.35 -15.61
N ARG A 70 -18.83 0.94 -14.34
CA ARG A 70 -18.04 1.72 -13.39
C ARG A 70 -16.57 1.80 -13.80
N LEU A 71 -15.97 0.67 -14.18
CA LEU A 71 -14.58 0.63 -14.61
C LEU A 71 -14.32 1.55 -15.80
N ILE A 72 -15.21 1.54 -16.81
CA ILE A 72 -15.09 2.38 -18.00
C ILE A 72 -15.24 3.86 -17.64
N ALA A 73 -16.20 4.19 -16.79
CA ALA A 73 -16.52 5.59 -16.49
C ALA A 73 -15.55 6.24 -15.52
N GLU A 74 -14.96 5.47 -14.58
CA GLU A 74 -14.30 6.04 -13.40
C GLU A 74 -12.85 5.62 -13.23
N GLU A 75 -12.44 4.43 -13.73
CA GLU A 75 -11.16 3.86 -13.35
C GLU A 75 -10.20 3.60 -14.52
N LEU A 76 -10.70 3.12 -15.65
CA LEU A 76 -9.83 2.70 -16.75
C LEU A 76 -9.40 3.91 -17.61
N PRO A 77 -8.10 4.01 -17.94
CA PRO A 77 -7.65 4.99 -18.93
C PRO A 77 -8.18 4.66 -20.33
N ASN A 78 -8.30 5.68 -21.18
CA ASN A 78 -8.85 5.56 -22.53
C ASN A 78 -8.07 4.60 -23.45
N GLU A 79 -6.83 4.31 -23.11
CA GLU A 79 -5.96 3.39 -23.84
C GLU A 79 -6.30 1.90 -23.58
N VAL A 80 -7.17 1.62 -22.60
CA VAL A 80 -7.58 0.26 -22.24
C VAL A 80 -8.92 -0.05 -22.88
N SER A 81 -8.94 -1.01 -23.78
CA SER A 81 -10.19 -1.58 -24.28
C SER A 81 -10.84 -2.50 -23.26
N VAL A 82 -12.16 -2.66 -23.33
CA VAL A 82 -12.89 -3.50 -22.37
C VAL A 82 -13.63 -4.61 -23.09
N LYS A 83 -13.44 -5.85 -22.64
CA LYS A 83 -14.21 -7.02 -23.05
C LYS A 83 -14.99 -7.55 -21.85
N THR A 84 -16.28 -7.71 -22.02
CA THR A 84 -17.17 -8.18 -20.95
C THR A 84 -17.51 -9.65 -21.10
N VAL A 85 -17.69 -10.31 -19.95
CA VAL A 85 -18.26 -11.66 -19.85
C VAL A 85 -19.50 -11.62 -18.96
N LYS A 86 -20.38 -12.59 -19.06
CA LYS A 86 -21.46 -12.74 -18.09
C LYS A 86 -20.85 -13.07 -16.72
N TRP A 87 -21.43 -12.52 -15.66
CA TRP A 87 -20.92 -12.74 -14.29
C TRP A 87 -20.86 -14.24 -13.91
N SER A 88 -21.72 -15.05 -14.51
CA SER A 88 -21.84 -16.52 -14.29
C SER A 88 -20.82 -17.35 -15.06
N GLU A 89 -20.12 -16.78 -16.05
CA GLU A 89 -19.20 -17.53 -16.93
C GLU A 89 -17.76 -17.52 -16.44
N GLY A 90 -17.41 -16.59 -15.55
CA GLY A 90 -16.04 -16.38 -15.13
C GLY A 90 -15.14 -15.79 -16.23
N ARG A 91 -13.99 -15.22 -15.85
CA ARG A 91 -13.10 -14.55 -16.78
C ARG A 91 -12.02 -15.46 -17.38
N ASP A 92 -11.70 -16.57 -16.72
CA ASP A 92 -10.56 -17.42 -17.09
C ASP A 92 -10.64 -17.95 -18.52
N SER A 93 -11.84 -18.22 -19.04
CA SER A 93 -12.07 -18.67 -20.42
C SER A 93 -11.66 -17.63 -21.48
N GLN A 94 -11.52 -16.39 -21.10
CA GLN A 94 -11.15 -15.27 -21.99
C GLN A 94 -9.67 -14.89 -21.90
N LEU A 95 -8.94 -15.49 -20.98
CA LEU A 95 -7.53 -15.21 -20.79
C LEU A 95 -6.67 -16.07 -21.74
N PRO A 96 -5.63 -15.51 -22.35
CA PRO A 96 -4.70 -16.29 -23.15
C PRO A 96 -3.97 -17.32 -22.29
N THR A 97 -3.63 -18.44 -22.89
CA THR A 97 -2.91 -19.54 -22.28
C THR A 97 -1.71 -19.96 -23.14
N GLY A 98 -0.81 -20.76 -22.57
CA GLY A 98 0.33 -21.33 -23.27
C GLY A 98 1.69 -20.77 -22.82
N SER A 99 2.74 -21.40 -23.33
CA SER A 99 4.13 -21.14 -22.93
C SER A 99 4.71 -19.78 -23.36
N LYS A 100 3.95 -18.99 -24.11
CA LYS A 100 4.29 -17.61 -24.49
C LYS A 100 3.42 -16.56 -23.80
N VAL A 101 2.73 -16.96 -22.74
CA VAL A 101 1.89 -16.06 -21.93
C VAL A 101 2.48 -15.98 -20.53
N GLY A 102 2.78 -14.77 -20.08
CA GLY A 102 3.18 -14.47 -18.70
C GLY A 102 1.97 -14.07 -17.83
N SER A 103 2.11 -14.24 -16.54
CA SER A 103 1.14 -13.74 -15.55
C SER A 103 1.82 -13.37 -14.24
N ASP A 104 1.26 -12.40 -13.54
CA ASP A 104 1.64 -12.01 -12.18
C ASP A 104 1.03 -12.92 -11.10
N GLN A 105 0.25 -13.90 -11.50
CA GLN A 105 -0.37 -14.87 -10.61
C GLN A 105 -0.24 -16.28 -11.20
N LEU A 106 0.24 -17.21 -10.38
CA LEU A 106 0.32 -18.64 -10.75
C LEU A 106 -1.05 -19.16 -11.17
N GLY A 107 -1.05 -19.95 -12.25
CA GLY A 107 -2.24 -20.66 -12.73
C GLY A 107 -2.22 -20.98 -14.22
N GLY A 108 -2.64 -22.18 -14.58
CA GLY A 108 -2.60 -22.70 -15.95
C GLY A 108 -1.18 -22.84 -16.48
N ASP A 109 -1.03 -22.81 -17.81
CA ASP A 109 0.25 -22.99 -18.52
C ASP A 109 1.03 -21.68 -18.69
N ARG A 110 0.71 -20.64 -17.93
CA ARG A 110 1.36 -19.32 -18.00
C ARG A 110 2.68 -19.32 -17.25
N ILE A 111 3.63 -18.52 -17.74
CA ILE A 111 4.91 -18.29 -17.05
C ILE A 111 4.65 -17.32 -15.87
N ASP A 112 5.11 -17.70 -14.68
CA ASP A 112 5.07 -16.80 -13.51
C ASP A 112 6.05 -15.65 -13.68
N LEU A 113 5.55 -14.44 -13.63
CA LEU A 113 6.28 -13.18 -13.69
C LEU A 113 5.96 -12.27 -12.49
N GLY A 114 5.45 -12.82 -11.40
CA GLY A 114 5.06 -12.04 -10.23
C GLY A 114 6.19 -11.17 -9.69
N THR A 115 7.39 -11.73 -9.54
CA THR A 115 8.56 -11.02 -9.05
C THR A 115 9.01 -9.91 -10.01
N GLU A 116 9.08 -10.20 -11.30
CA GLU A 116 9.51 -9.21 -12.31
C GLU A 116 8.52 -8.05 -12.42
N VAL A 117 7.22 -8.35 -12.35
CA VAL A 117 6.17 -7.31 -12.34
C VAL A 117 6.27 -6.44 -11.08
N GLU A 118 6.51 -7.04 -9.91
CA GLU A 118 6.71 -6.29 -8.66
C GLU A 118 7.94 -5.38 -8.72
N MET A 119 9.05 -5.86 -9.27
CA MET A 119 10.28 -5.05 -9.45
C MET A 119 10.06 -3.87 -10.38
N ILE A 120 9.31 -4.06 -11.47
CA ILE A 120 8.95 -2.98 -12.40
C ILE A 120 8.04 -1.96 -11.70
N ARG A 121 7.02 -2.44 -10.97
CA ARG A 121 6.07 -1.61 -10.23
C ARG A 121 6.74 -0.80 -9.12
N ALA A 122 7.82 -1.29 -8.53
CA ALA A 122 8.55 -0.60 -7.47
C ALA A 122 9.17 0.73 -7.93
N SER A 123 9.33 0.93 -9.25
CA SER A 123 9.86 2.17 -9.82
C SER A 123 8.72 3.13 -10.17
N LEU A 124 8.58 4.22 -9.42
CA LEU A 124 7.56 5.23 -9.67
C LEU A 124 7.97 6.15 -10.84
N ILE A 125 7.00 6.48 -11.70
CA ILE A 125 7.14 7.54 -12.69
C ILE A 125 6.85 8.91 -12.05
N ASP A 126 7.26 10.01 -12.67
CA ASP A 126 7.14 11.36 -12.09
C ASP A 126 5.71 11.72 -11.65
N SER A 127 4.70 11.31 -12.42
CA SER A 127 3.29 11.53 -12.06
C SER A 127 2.88 10.71 -10.82
N ASP A 128 3.45 9.53 -10.61
CA ASP A 128 3.18 8.71 -9.42
C ASP A 128 3.91 9.26 -8.19
N VAL A 129 5.11 9.82 -8.37
CA VAL A 129 5.82 10.54 -7.29
C VAL A 129 5.01 11.75 -6.82
N ALA A 130 4.44 12.53 -7.75
CA ALA A 130 3.58 13.66 -7.41
C ALA A 130 2.34 13.21 -6.63
N ARG A 131 1.61 12.21 -7.14
CA ARG A 131 0.45 11.61 -6.47
C ARG A 131 0.79 11.05 -5.08
N PHE A 132 1.96 10.43 -4.93
CA PHE A 132 2.38 9.88 -3.64
C PHE A 132 2.63 10.98 -2.61
N LYS A 133 3.26 12.09 -3.01
CA LYS A 133 3.43 13.27 -2.13
C LYS A 133 2.10 13.83 -1.66
N ASP A 134 1.11 13.95 -2.57
CA ASP A 134 -0.22 14.44 -2.24
C ASP A 134 -0.92 13.51 -1.23
N ILE A 135 -0.87 12.19 -1.46
CA ILE A 135 -1.46 11.19 -0.56
C ILE A 135 -0.81 11.24 0.83
N CYS A 136 0.52 11.36 0.90
CA CYS A 136 1.24 11.47 2.17
C CYS A 136 0.83 12.74 2.95
N GLY A 137 0.69 13.87 2.26
CA GLY A 137 0.22 15.13 2.83
C GLY A 137 -1.21 15.02 3.37
N ASP A 138 -2.13 14.55 2.53
CA ASP A 138 -3.54 14.38 2.89
C ASP A 138 -3.72 13.40 4.06
N ALA A 139 -3.02 12.27 4.06
CA ALA A 139 -3.06 11.29 5.14
C ALA A 139 -2.54 11.86 6.47
N ALA A 140 -1.44 12.63 6.41
CA ALA A 140 -0.88 13.27 7.61
C ALA A 140 -1.83 14.33 8.20
N VAL A 141 -2.49 15.11 7.34
CA VAL A 141 -3.48 16.13 7.75
C VAL A 141 -4.75 15.47 8.30
N ALA A 142 -5.29 14.47 7.60
CA ALA A 142 -6.50 13.76 8.02
C ALA A 142 -6.31 13.09 9.39
N LEU A 143 -5.23 12.32 9.56
CA LEU A 143 -4.93 11.70 10.85
C LEU A 143 -4.67 12.75 11.94
N GLY A 144 -3.89 13.80 11.64
CA GLY A 144 -3.59 14.87 12.60
C GLY A 144 -4.83 15.60 13.08
N ASN A 145 -5.79 15.87 12.18
CA ASN A 145 -7.05 16.53 12.54
C ASN A 145 -7.98 15.62 13.36
N ALA A 146 -8.03 14.33 13.05
CA ALA A 146 -8.75 13.36 13.85
C ALA A 146 -8.16 13.28 15.28
N MET A 147 -6.85 13.10 15.39
CA MET A 147 -6.17 12.92 16.68
C MET A 147 -6.26 14.15 17.60
N LYS A 148 -6.46 15.37 17.06
CA LYS A 148 -6.68 16.58 17.86
C LYS A 148 -8.06 16.60 18.55
N GLN A 149 -9.01 15.78 18.12
CA GLN A 149 -10.35 15.72 18.66
C GLN A 149 -10.52 14.60 19.69
N VAL A 150 -9.51 13.75 19.86
CA VAL A 150 -9.55 12.61 20.77
C VAL A 150 -9.45 13.10 22.22
N GLU A 151 -10.28 12.54 23.10
CA GLU A 151 -10.29 12.77 24.53
C GLU A 151 -9.82 11.50 25.30
N SER A 152 -9.29 11.68 26.51
CA SER A 152 -8.80 10.58 27.34
C SER A 152 -9.88 9.57 27.73
N SER A 153 -11.16 9.97 27.71
CA SER A 153 -12.34 9.16 28.01
C SER A 153 -12.87 8.37 26.81
N ASP A 154 -12.39 8.64 25.58
CA ASP A 154 -12.83 7.94 24.38
C ASP A 154 -12.42 6.46 24.42
N ARG A 155 -13.18 5.61 23.73
CA ARG A 155 -12.78 4.23 23.48
C ARG A 155 -11.93 4.17 22.20
N GLU A 156 -11.03 3.21 22.14
CA GLU A 156 -10.20 3.00 20.93
C GLU A 156 -11.05 2.86 19.66
N ILE A 157 -12.21 2.21 19.76
CA ILE A 157 -13.12 2.03 18.62
C ILE A 157 -13.77 3.36 18.17
N ASP A 158 -14.03 4.28 19.10
CA ASP A 158 -14.58 5.61 18.78
C ASP A 158 -13.51 6.45 18.05
N VAL A 159 -12.27 6.39 18.51
CA VAL A 159 -11.10 7.00 17.84
C VAL A 159 -10.91 6.43 16.43
N ALA A 160 -11.05 5.13 16.26
CA ALA A 160 -10.95 4.49 14.94
C ALA A 160 -12.05 4.98 13.98
N GLY A 161 -13.28 5.14 14.48
CA GLY A 161 -14.40 5.71 13.72
C GLY A 161 -14.13 7.14 13.26
N LEU A 162 -13.59 7.98 14.14
CA LEU A 162 -13.23 9.37 13.87
C LEU A 162 -12.12 9.45 12.78
N ILE A 163 -11.09 8.61 12.89
CA ILE A 163 -10.00 8.54 11.91
C ILE A 163 -10.54 8.08 10.56
N ALA A 164 -11.33 7.00 10.51
CA ALA A 164 -11.91 6.49 9.27
C ALA A 164 -12.77 7.56 8.57
N HIS A 165 -13.57 8.31 9.32
CA HIS A 165 -14.35 9.44 8.81
C HIS A 165 -13.44 10.51 8.16
N SER A 166 -12.37 10.93 8.85
CA SER A 166 -11.44 11.93 8.33
C SER A 166 -10.71 11.48 7.07
N LEU A 167 -10.35 10.19 6.99
CA LEU A 167 -9.70 9.63 5.80
C LEU A 167 -10.65 9.63 4.61
N TRP A 168 -11.89 9.18 4.77
CA TRP A 168 -12.88 9.20 3.68
C TRP A 168 -13.25 10.61 3.21
N GLN A 169 -13.27 11.61 4.10
CA GLN A 169 -13.41 13.01 3.69
C GLN A 169 -12.27 13.51 2.79
N ALA A 170 -11.09 12.90 2.91
CA ALA A 170 -9.92 13.20 2.09
C ALA A 170 -9.77 12.26 0.87
N ASP A 171 -10.81 11.50 0.48
CA ASP A 171 -10.75 10.47 -0.57
C ASP A 171 -9.63 9.44 -0.34
N LEU A 172 -9.45 9.02 0.91
CA LEU A 172 -8.48 8.02 1.32
C LEU A 172 -9.19 6.78 1.87
N GLU A 173 -8.94 5.63 1.26
CA GLU A 173 -9.42 4.33 1.72
C GLU A 173 -8.59 3.87 2.94
N VAL A 174 -9.24 3.23 3.90
CA VAL A 174 -8.56 2.63 5.05
C VAL A 174 -8.03 1.25 4.67
N ALA A 175 -6.74 1.12 4.38
CA ALA A 175 -6.10 -0.17 4.13
C ALA A 175 -5.69 -0.86 5.45
N PHE A 176 -5.27 -0.08 6.45
CA PHE A 176 -5.01 -0.51 7.82
C PHE A 176 -5.32 0.62 8.79
N LEU A 177 -5.83 0.27 9.95
CA LEU A 177 -6.06 1.18 11.06
C LEU A 177 -5.82 0.46 12.38
N GLY A 178 -4.76 0.86 13.08
CA GLY A 178 -4.43 0.41 14.42
C GLY A 178 -4.62 1.53 15.41
N VAL A 179 -5.27 1.24 16.54
CA VAL A 179 -5.43 2.17 17.66
C VAL A 179 -5.16 1.43 18.96
N ALA A 180 -4.32 2.02 19.82
CA ALA A 180 -4.12 1.54 21.19
C ALA A 180 -4.06 2.70 22.16
N GLY A 181 -4.75 2.55 23.29
CA GLY A 181 -4.69 3.45 24.43
C GLY A 181 -3.90 2.86 25.60
N ALA A 182 -3.58 3.71 26.59
CA ALA A 182 -2.98 3.35 27.87
C ALA A 182 -1.81 2.33 27.73
N ASP A 183 -1.86 1.25 28.51
CA ASP A 183 -0.86 0.19 28.50
C ASP A 183 -0.78 -0.61 27.21
N ARG A 184 -1.84 -0.61 26.39
CA ARG A 184 -1.86 -1.37 25.13
C ARG A 184 -0.86 -0.82 24.11
N VAL A 185 -0.54 0.48 24.15
CA VAL A 185 0.49 1.11 23.30
C VAL A 185 1.83 0.38 23.41
N HIS A 186 2.20 -0.08 24.59
CA HIS A 186 3.48 -0.77 24.84
C HIS A 186 3.42 -2.29 24.59
N LYS A 187 2.21 -2.87 24.55
CA LYS A 187 2.05 -4.34 24.49
C LYS A 187 1.96 -4.88 23.09
N PHE A 188 1.41 -4.11 22.14
CA PHE A 188 1.07 -4.62 20.83
C PHE A 188 1.68 -3.75 19.71
N ARG A 189 2.34 -4.41 18.75
CA ARG A 189 2.90 -3.73 17.56
C ARG A 189 1.83 -3.39 16.51
N HIS A 190 0.81 -4.26 16.38
CA HIS A 190 -0.35 -4.04 15.52
C HIS A 190 -1.64 -4.13 16.32
N PRO A 191 -1.93 -3.12 17.14
CA PRO A 191 -3.12 -3.13 17.97
C PRO A 191 -4.37 -2.87 17.12
N LEU A 192 -5.31 -3.80 17.12
CA LEU A 192 -6.65 -3.52 16.60
C LEU A 192 -7.45 -2.78 17.66
N PRO A 193 -8.29 -1.80 17.26
CA PRO A 193 -9.09 -1.02 18.21
C PRO A 193 -10.10 -1.90 18.93
N THR A 194 -10.28 -1.62 20.23
CA THR A 194 -11.20 -2.33 21.13
C THR A 194 -12.11 -1.34 21.88
N ASP A 195 -12.95 -1.86 22.77
CA ASP A 195 -13.73 -1.04 23.69
C ASP A 195 -12.92 -0.45 24.86
N ALA A 196 -11.61 -0.68 24.91
CA ALA A 196 -10.74 -0.13 25.95
C ALA A 196 -10.72 1.41 25.86
N VAL A 197 -10.70 2.05 27.02
CA VAL A 197 -10.59 3.51 27.13
C VAL A 197 -9.15 3.94 26.80
N VAL A 198 -9.04 5.04 26.06
CA VAL A 198 -7.77 5.63 25.63
C VAL A 198 -6.84 5.95 26.83
N GLY A 199 -7.39 6.51 27.91
CA GLY A 199 -6.62 6.83 29.11
C GLY A 199 -5.62 7.97 28.90
N ASN A 200 -4.43 7.83 29.46
CA ASN A 200 -3.41 8.89 29.45
C ASN A 200 -2.62 9.01 28.15
N ARG A 201 -2.76 8.07 27.23
CA ARG A 201 -2.00 8.05 25.96
C ARG A 201 -2.74 7.23 24.91
N VAL A 202 -2.67 7.65 23.65
CA VAL A 202 -3.17 6.91 22.50
C VAL A 202 -2.18 6.98 21.35
N SER A 203 -1.98 5.86 20.70
CA SER A 203 -1.26 5.74 19.43
C SER A 203 -2.24 5.31 18.34
N ALA A 204 -2.22 5.99 17.21
CA ALA A 204 -2.96 5.60 16.02
C ALA A 204 -2.03 5.50 14.83
N SER A 205 -2.07 4.35 14.14
CA SER A 205 -1.31 4.07 12.92
C SER A 205 -2.26 3.72 11.80
N ILE A 206 -2.05 4.33 10.63
CA ILE A 206 -2.85 4.11 9.44
C ILE A 206 -1.98 3.69 8.25
N CYS A 207 -2.55 2.88 7.35
CA CYS A 207 -2.15 2.80 5.96
C CYS A 207 -3.31 3.35 5.13
N ALA A 208 -3.17 4.56 4.62
CA ALA A 208 -4.19 5.26 3.84
C ALA A 208 -3.92 5.04 2.35
N LYS A 209 -4.93 4.61 1.58
CA LYS A 209 -4.78 4.21 0.19
C LYS A 209 -5.58 5.11 -0.74
N ARG A 210 -5.00 5.50 -1.87
CA ARG A 210 -5.70 6.16 -2.98
C ARG A 210 -5.17 5.65 -4.31
N LYS A 211 -6.05 5.05 -5.12
CA LYS A 211 -5.74 4.58 -6.48
C LYS A 211 -4.44 3.78 -6.59
N GLY A 212 -4.25 2.81 -5.68
CA GLY A 212 -3.12 1.90 -5.64
C GLY A 212 -1.92 2.34 -4.82
N LEU A 213 -1.74 3.63 -4.55
CA LEU A 213 -0.66 4.13 -3.68
C LEU A 213 -1.10 4.16 -2.22
N ILE A 214 -0.18 3.86 -1.30
CA ILE A 214 -0.43 3.75 0.14
C ILE A 214 0.54 4.62 0.92
N ALA A 215 0.01 5.48 1.79
CA ALA A 215 0.77 6.26 2.76
C ALA A 215 0.60 5.69 4.17
N SER A 216 1.70 5.45 4.86
CA SER A 216 1.71 4.99 6.26
C SER A 216 2.05 6.16 7.19
N VAL A 217 1.20 6.41 8.18
CA VAL A 217 1.36 7.52 9.13
C VAL A 217 0.98 7.07 10.53
N THR A 218 1.76 7.49 11.52
CA THR A 218 1.44 7.29 12.95
C THR A 218 1.36 8.63 13.66
N ARG A 219 0.43 8.75 14.61
CA ARG A 219 0.35 9.86 15.56
C ARG A 219 0.12 9.33 16.96
N ILE A 220 0.75 10.01 17.92
CA ILE A 220 0.58 9.71 19.34
C ILE A 220 0.12 10.98 20.03
N VAL A 221 -0.87 10.84 20.90
CA VAL A 221 -1.36 11.90 21.78
C VAL A 221 -1.16 11.44 23.21
N THR A 222 -0.60 12.32 24.04
CA THR A 222 -0.47 12.13 25.49
C THR A 222 -1.34 13.13 26.21
N PHE A 223 -2.14 12.67 27.14
CA PHE A 223 -3.00 13.48 28.01
C PHE A 223 -2.29 13.66 29.35
N GLY A 224 -1.95 14.88 29.68
CA GLY A 224 -1.19 15.22 30.88
C GLY A 224 0.28 15.51 30.61
N GLU A 225 1.13 15.26 31.61
CA GLU A 225 2.54 15.60 31.54
C GLU A 225 3.32 14.67 30.59
N VAL A 226 4.14 15.27 29.72
CA VAL A 226 5.14 14.54 28.91
C VAL A 226 6.43 14.50 29.69
N THR A 227 6.85 13.30 30.10
CA THR A 227 8.04 13.11 30.91
C THR A 227 9.33 13.14 30.10
N ASP A 228 10.46 13.47 30.70
CA ASP A 228 11.78 13.40 30.06
C ASP A 228 12.09 11.98 29.55
N SER A 229 11.62 10.94 30.25
CA SER A 229 11.78 9.55 29.80
C SER A 229 11.09 9.30 28.46
N MET A 230 9.86 9.83 28.27
CA MET A 230 9.14 9.72 27.00
C MET A 230 9.87 10.45 25.87
N ILE A 231 10.37 11.67 26.15
CA ILE A 231 11.14 12.46 25.17
C ILE A 231 12.40 11.71 24.76
N ASN A 232 13.11 11.13 25.71
CA ASN A 232 14.35 10.39 25.45
C ASN A 232 14.10 9.13 24.63
N GLU A 233 13.02 8.37 24.92
CA GLU A 233 12.63 7.19 24.17
C GLU A 233 12.37 7.53 22.69
N TYR A 234 11.58 8.60 22.42
CA TYR A 234 11.35 9.06 21.05
C TYR A 234 12.62 9.57 20.37
N THR A 235 13.45 10.31 21.09
CA THR A 235 14.70 10.80 20.53
C THR A 235 15.63 9.64 20.14
N SER A 236 15.66 8.58 20.94
CA SER A 236 16.43 7.37 20.65
C SER A 236 15.94 6.64 19.41
N ILE A 237 14.63 6.45 19.26
CA ILE A 237 14.10 5.75 18.07
C ILE A 237 14.24 6.61 16.80
N TYR A 238 14.13 7.94 16.87
CA TYR A 238 14.38 8.82 15.74
C TYR A 238 15.82 8.74 15.22
N LYS A 239 16.80 8.49 16.08
CA LYS A 239 18.17 8.26 15.65
C LYS A 239 18.35 6.95 14.89
N VAL A 240 17.59 5.91 15.25
CA VAL A 240 17.54 4.65 14.49
C VAL A 240 16.92 4.87 13.12
N GLU A 241 15.80 5.60 13.05
CA GLU A 241 15.16 5.95 11.79
C GLU A 241 16.06 6.82 10.91
N ALA A 242 16.74 7.82 11.48
CA ALA A 242 17.70 8.65 10.75
C ALA A 242 18.83 7.81 10.15
N ALA A 243 19.39 6.85 10.88
CA ALA A 243 20.42 5.95 10.34
C ALA A 243 19.91 5.11 9.17
N LEU A 244 18.64 4.64 9.21
CA LEU A 244 18.00 3.94 8.11
C LEU A 244 17.85 4.85 6.89
N LEU A 245 17.35 6.09 7.08
CA LEU A 245 17.15 7.05 6.01
C LEU A 245 18.46 7.49 5.36
N ASP A 246 19.50 7.76 6.15
CA ASP A 246 20.83 8.16 5.65
C ASP A 246 21.47 7.05 4.79
N ALA A 247 21.23 5.79 5.14
CA ALA A 247 21.72 4.63 4.39
C ALA A 247 20.85 4.28 3.17
N THR A 248 19.68 4.92 3.02
CA THR A 248 18.77 4.66 1.89
C THR A 248 19.26 5.42 0.65
N VAL A 249 19.94 4.72 -0.25
CA VAL A 249 20.53 5.28 -1.46
C VAL A 249 19.99 4.57 -2.68
N VAL A 250 19.53 5.33 -3.69
CA VAL A 250 19.03 4.79 -4.96
C VAL A 250 20.07 3.88 -5.61
N GLY A 251 19.66 2.68 -6.03
CA GLY A 251 20.51 1.69 -6.66
C GLY A 251 21.31 0.81 -5.69
N LYS A 252 21.17 1.01 -4.38
CA LYS A 252 21.75 0.14 -3.36
C LYS A 252 20.73 -0.91 -2.89
N PRO A 253 21.19 -2.07 -2.39
CA PRO A 253 20.30 -3.09 -1.82
C PRO A 253 19.53 -2.57 -0.60
N PHE A 254 18.30 -3.02 -0.41
CA PHE A 254 17.51 -2.74 0.80
C PHE A 254 18.14 -3.28 2.10
N SER A 255 19.08 -4.24 1.99
CA SER A 255 19.87 -4.71 3.14
C SER A 255 20.72 -3.61 3.77
N ASP A 256 21.18 -2.63 3.00
CA ASP A 256 22.07 -1.57 3.51
C ASP A 256 21.37 -0.70 4.57
N PRO A 257 20.19 -0.08 4.30
CA PRO A 257 19.46 0.67 5.32
C PRO A 257 19.00 -0.20 6.50
N ILE A 258 18.59 -1.45 6.25
CA ILE A 258 18.21 -2.36 7.32
C ILE A 258 19.40 -2.65 8.25
N ASN A 259 20.58 -2.93 7.70
CA ASN A 259 21.79 -3.17 8.50
C ASN A 259 22.22 -1.92 9.29
N ALA A 260 22.06 -0.72 8.71
CA ALA A 260 22.31 0.53 9.41
C ALA A 260 21.36 0.71 10.61
N ALA A 261 20.06 0.44 10.43
CA ALA A 261 19.10 0.48 11.52
C ALA A 261 19.40 -0.56 12.62
N ILE A 262 19.73 -1.81 12.25
CA ILE A 262 20.09 -2.88 13.18
C ILE A 262 21.28 -2.46 14.05
N ALA A 263 22.32 -1.85 13.46
CA ALA A 263 23.48 -1.35 14.18
C ALA A 263 23.14 -0.15 15.09
N ALA A 264 22.16 0.66 14.72
CA ALA A 264 21.77 1.86 15.45
C ALA A 264 20.93 1.56 16.70
N TYR A 265 20.20 0.42 16.78
CA TYR A 265 19.41 0.07 17.97
C TYR A 265 20.24 0.02 19.25
N PRO A 266 21.28 -0.82 19.39
CA PRO A 266 22.05 -0.87 20.62
C PRO A 266 22.84 0.41 20.87
N ALA A 267 23.26 1.14 19.84
CA ALA A 267 23.94 2.43 20.00
C ALA A 267 23.04 3.53 20.59
N ASN A 268 21.72 3.35 20.57
CA ASN A 268 20.72 4.29 21.09
C ASN A 268 19.91 3.73 22.28
N GLY A 269 20.43 2.70 22.95
CA GLY A 269 19.87 2.21 24.22
C GLY A 269 18.77 1.15 24.10
N PHE A 270 18.56 0.57 22.92
CA PHE A 270 17.65 -0.56 22.71
C PHE A 270 18.40 -1.90 22.77
N ASP A 271 17.66 -2.98 22.92
CA ASP A 271 18.21 -4.32 22.80
C ASP A 271 18.78 -4.58 21.41
N ALA A 272 19.84 -5.36 21.31
CA ALA A 272 20.47 -5.69 20.03
C ALA A 272 19.55 -6.51 19.11
N ASP A 273 18.56 -7.20 19.66
CA ASP A 273 17.55 -7.99 18.97
C ASP A 273 16.21 -7.25 18.80
N GLU A 274 16.12 -5.96 19.17
CA GLU A 274 14.88 -5.18 19.07
C GLU A 274 14.26 -5.21 17.68
N TRP A 275 15.10 -5.15 16.64
CA TRP A 275 14.69 -5.22 15.25
C TRP A 275 13.91 -6.51 14.88
N THR A 276 14.07 -7.60 15.65
CA THR A 276 13.35 -8.87 15.43
C THR A 276 11.94 -8.85 16.00
N LYS A 277 11.62 -7.88 16.87
CA LYS A 277 10.33 -7.78 17.57
C LYS A 277 9.26 -7.06 16.75
N HIS A 278 9.61 -6.58 15.56
CA HIS A 278 8.70 -5.95 14.61
C HIS A 278 9.24 -6.12 13.17
N HIS A 279 8.40 -5.96 12.16
CA HIS A 279 8.85 -5.94 10.77
C HIS A 279 9.27 -4.52 10.36
N GLN A 280 10.18 -4.42 9.37
CA GLN A 280 10.83 -3.17 8.96
C GLN A 280 10.20 -2.56 7.70
N GLY A 281 9.05 -3.00 7.29
CA GLY A 281 8.38 -2.51 6.10
C GLY A 281 6.91 -2.86 6.08
N GLY A 282 6.20 -2.30 5.13
CA GLY A 282 4.77 -2.47 4.96
C GLY A 282 4.33 -2.08 3.56
N PRO A 283 3.02 -1.96 3.31
CA PRO A 283 2.46 -1.71 1.98
C PRO A 283 2.60 -0.25 1.53
N THR A 284 3.61 0.48 1.96
CA THR A 284 3.83 1.89 1.61
C THR A 284 4.38 2.03 0.20
N GLY A 285 3.85 2.97 -0.59
CA GLY A 285 4.27 3.25 -1.96
C GLY A 285 3.27 2.87 -3.02
#